data_774aa1877d3efd1cf74765908000c570
#
_entry.id   774aa1877d3efd1cf74765908000c570
#
_cell.length_a   1.000
_cell.length_b   1.000
_cell.length_c   1.000
_cell.angle_alpha   90.00
_cell.angle_beta   90.00
_cell.angle_gamma   90.00
#
_symmetry.space_group_name_H-M   'P 1'
#
loop_
_entity.id
_entity.type
_entity.pdbx_description
1 polymer ?
#
loop_
_entity_poly.entity_id
_entity_poly.type
_entity_poly.pdbx_seq_one_letter_code
_entity_poly.pdbx_strand_id
1 'polypeptide(L)'
;MTKDPKNEYRFERVKTDDNAIRETTELLNLCFPKSTDIETFDYVKWEYDLNPVGKIVGFNAYAGEVLAAHYVAMPVYYNIDGEKTLGLLSLNTATHPEHRGKKLFTILAERTYQYAAENGYKFVIGVANANSTHGFIKHLKFKLIGPLIFKVGVGSNIYQKKKYSFNRYWDKDLLDWRLKNPSYQYYKNGDIVVSPIKPGFKKLVYNDSEGLVSLNKLHGRPFNLYIGFGADLKKGCYCGIPKFIEHSPFTLIFRDLTDGTLPEVTKDNILFELIDFDVA
;
A
#
# COMPACT_ATOMS: atom_id res chain seq x y z
N MET A 1 -37.21 10.12 -7.21
CA MET A 1 -37.15 9.07 -6.17
C MET A 1 -35.80 8.36 -6.30
N THR A 2 -34.83 8.71 -5.49
CA THR A 2 -33.54 8.01 -5.42
C THR A 2 -33.78 6.70 -4.68
N LYS A 3 -33.73 5.56 -5.38
CA LYS A 3 -33.77 4.25 -4.76
C LYS A 3 -32.61 4.15 -3.76
N ASP A 4 -32.89 3.67 -2.55
CA ASP A 4 -31.84 3.41 -1.54
C ASP A 4 -30.87 2.38 -2.14
N PRO A 5 -29.57 2.73 -2.28
CA PRO A 5 -28.58 1.81 -2.87
C PRO A 5 -28.47 0.49 -2.08
N LYS A 6 -28.92 0.44 -0.83
CA LYS A 6 -28.92 -0.77 -0.02
C LYS A 6 -29.83 -1.88 -0.56
N ASN A 7 -30.85 -1.55 -1.34
CA ASN A 7 -31.78 -2.51 -1.94
C ASN A 7 -31.41 -2.95 -3.37
N GLU A 8 -30.42 -2.30 -3.98
CA GLU A 8 -29.99 -2.59 -5.36
C GLU A 8 -28.77 -3.54 -5.38
N TYR A 9 -28.01 -3.61 -4.25
CA TYR A 9 -26.75 -4.35 -4.17
C TYR A 9 -26.75 -5.37 -3.05
N ARG A 10 -26.21 -6.56 -3.35
CA ARG A 10 -25.84 -7.58 -2.36
C ARG A 10 -24.40 -7.33 -1.92
N PHE A 11 -24.16 -7.27 -0.61
CA PHE A 11 -22.84 -7.05 -0.03
C PHE A 11 -22.32 -8.34 0.60
N GLU A 12 -21.16 -8.79 0.16
CA GLU A 12 -20.53 -10.03 0.64
C GLU A 12 -19.08 -9.80 1.05
N ARG A 13 -18.58 -10.61 1.95
CA ARG A 13 -17.14 -10.64 2.25
C ARG A 13 -16.38 -11.18 1.05
N VAL A 14 -15.22 -10.59 0.79
CA VAL A 14 -14.31 -11.06 -0.26
C VAL A 14 -13.87 -12.49 0.03
N LYS A 15 -13.91 -13.33 -0.98
CA LYS A 15 -13.41 -14.71 -0.98
C LYS A 15 -12.09 -14.78 -1.72
N THR A 16 -11.29 -15.82 -1.43
CA THR A 16 -9.95 -16.02 -2.00
C THR A 16 -9.82 -17.36 -2.76
N ASP A 17 -10.97 -17.99 -3.07
CA ASP A 17 -10.95 -19.11 -4.00
C ASP A 17 -10.64 -18.64 -5.44
N ASP A 18 -10.25 -19.57 -6.29
CA ASP A 18 -9.75 -19.25 -7.63
C ASP A 18 -10.79 -18.52 -8.51
N ASN A 19 -12.09 -18.79 -8.34
CA ASN A 19 -13.14 -18.11 -9.10
C ASN A 19 -13.27 -16.64 -8.62
N ALA A 20 -13.31 -16.41 -7.32
CA ALA A 20 -13.36 -15.08 -6.74
C ALA A 20 -12.14 -14.23 -7.11
N ILE A 21 -10.94 -14.84 -7.13
CA ILE A 21 -9.71 -14.18 -7.57
C ILE A 21 -9.80 -13.77 -9.06
N ARG A 22 -10.30 -14.66 -9.94
CA ARG A 22 -10.48 -14.32 -11.38
C ARG A 22 -11.45 -13.17 -11.56
N GLU A 23 -12.62 -13.23 -10.93
CA GLU A 23 -13.64 -12.18 -10.99
C GLU A 23 -13.08 -10.83 -10.51
N THR A 24 -12.35 -10.83 -9.40
CA THR A 24 -11.68 -9.62 -8.89
C THR A 24 -10.64 -9.10 -9.87
N THR A 25 -9.79 -9.97 -10.42
CA THR A 25 -8.77 -9.60 -11.42
C THR A 25 -9.40 -8.95 -12.65
N GLU A 26 -10.52 -9.49 -13.15
CA GLU A 26 -11.26 -8.92 -14.28
C GLU A 26 -11.79 -7.51 -13.97
N LEU A 27 -12.37 -7.30 -12.78
CA LEU A 27 -12.86 -5.98 -12.38
C LEU A 27 -11.71 -4.96 -12.23
N LEU A 28 -10.57 -5.37 -11.64
CA LEU A 28 -9.40 -4.51 -11.49
C LEU A 28 -8.87 -4.07 -12.86
N ASN A 29 -8.69 -5.01 -13.79
CA ASN A 29 -8.24 -4.71 -15.16
C ASN A 29 -9.23 -3.84 -15.94
N LEU A 30 -10.53 -4.02 -15.73
CA LEU A 30 -11.54 -3.15 -16.32
C LEU A 30 -11.46 -1.72 -15.77
N CYS A 31 -11.18 -1.56 -14.48
CA CYS A 31 -11.14 -0.25 -13.84
C CYS A 31 -9.81 0.50 -14.09
N PHE A 32 -8.71 -0.23 -14.32
CA PHE A 32 -7.35 0.32 -14.48
C PHE A 32 -6.67 -0.09 -15.80
N PRO A 33 -7.32 0.14 -16.97
CA PRO A 33 -6.83 -0.36 -18.26
C PRO A 33 -5.51 0.26 -18.74
N LYS A 34 -5.05 1.35 -18.09
CA LYS A 34 -3.80 2.05 -18.42
C LYS A 34 -2.68 1.78 -17.40
N SER A 35 -2.91 0.93 -16.42
CA SER A 35 -1.85 0.45 -15.55
C SER A 35 -0.81 -0.26 -16.39
N THR A 36 0.47 0.10 -16.24
CA THR A 36 1.59 -0.61 -16.88
C THR A 36 1.72 -2.02 -16.33
N ASP A 37 1.15 -2.25 -15.17
CA ASP A 37 1.10 -3.53 -14.48
C ASP A 37 -0.35 -4.01 -14.51
N ILE A 38 -0.63 -4.87 -15.46
CA ILE A 38 -1.91 -5.59 -15.54
C ILE A 38 -1.98 -6.51 -14.33
N GLU A 39 -3.02 -6.36 -13.53
CA GLU A 39 -3.28 -7.27 -12.44
C GLU A 39 -3.43 -8.70 -13.00
N THR A 40 -2.54 -9.59 -12.59
CA THR A 40 -2.59 -10.99 -12.98
C THR A 40 -3.26 -11.82 -11.90
N PHE A 41 -3.81 -12.97 -12.31
CA PHE A 41 -4.36 -13.93 -11.34
C PHE A 41 -3.33 -14.30 -10.25
N ASP A 42 -2.09 -14.58 -10.65
CA ASP A 42 -1.03 -14.98 -9.71
C ASP A 42 -0.66 -13.85 -8.75
N TYR A 43 -0.66 -12.60 -9.22
CA TYR A 43 -0.41 -11.44 -8.38
C TYR A 43 -1.53 -11.24 -7.35
N VAL A 44 -2.80 -11.21 -7.79
CA VAL A 44 -3.94 -11.06 -6.88
C VAL A 44 -4.02 -12.22 -5.90
N LYS A 45 -3.75 -13.45 -6.34
CA LYS A 45 -3.71 -14.61 -5.45
C LYS A 45 -2.58 -14.52 -4.43
N TRP A 46 -1.38 -14.10 -4.85
CA TRP A 46 -0.25 -13.89 -3.95
C TRP A 46 -0.58 -12.85 -2.87
N GLU A 47 -1.19 -11.74 -3.26
CA GLU A 47 -1.53 -10.66 -2.34
C GLU A 47 -2.70 -11.00 -1.41
N TYR A 48 -3.75 -11.67 -1.93
CA TYR A 48 -5.00 -11.89 -1.21
C TYR A 48 -5.02 -13.15 -0.35
N ASP A 49 -4.35 -14.20 -0.79
CA ASP A 49 -4.43 -15.54 -0.18
C ASP A 49 -3.14 -16.00 0.49
N LEU A 50 -1.97 -15.58 -0.01
CA LEU A 50 -0.67 -16.11 0.41
C LEU A 50 0.10 -15.21 1.39
N ASN A 51 -0.49 -14.11 1.86
CA ASN A 51 0.12 -13.26 2.87
C ASN A 51 0.23 -13.99 4.23
N PRO A 52 1.43 -14.13 4.82
CA PRO A 52 1.62 -14.85 6.09
C PRO A 52 0.91 -14.23 7.29
N VAL A 53 0.58 -12.92 7.25
CA VAL A 53 -0.18 -12.26 8.32
C VAL A 53 -1.65 -12.71 8.32
N GLY A 54 -2.19 -13.01 7.15
CA GLY A 54 -3.57 -13.46 6.97
C GLY A 54 -4.12 -13.10 5.60
N LYS A 55 -5.28 -13.69 5.29
CA LYS A 55 -5.98 -13.40 4.03
C LYS A 55 -6.52 -11.99 3.99
N ILE A 56 -6.76 -11.50 2.78
CA ILE A 56 -7.34 -10.18 2.53
C ILE A 56 -8.65 -9.98 3.30
N VAL A 57 -8.86 -8.77 3.79
CA VAL A 57 -10.09 -8.36 4.49
C VAL A 57 -10.82 -7.34 3.65
N GLY A 58 -12.09 -7.58 3.36
CA GLY A 58 -12.86 -6.65 2.55
C GLY A 58 -14.24 -7.13 2.16
N PHE A 59 -14.92 -6.30 1.38
CA PHE A 59 -16.28 -6.55 0.91
C PHE A 59 -16.41 -6.27 -0.58
N ASN A 60 -17.30 -7.05 -1.21
CA ASN A 60 -17.78 -6.89 -2.56
C ASN A 60 -19.22 -6.39 -2.55
N ALA A 61 -19.58 -5.64 -3.58
CA ALA A 61 -20.97 -5.29 -3.90
C ALA A 61 -21.37 -5.91 -5.25
N TYR A 62 -22.43 -6.68 -5.28
CA TYR A 62 -22.95 -7.33 -6.46
C TYR A 62 -24.28 -6.69 -6.89
N ALA A 63 -24.42 -6.42 -8.19
CA ALA A 63 -25.68 -6.07 -8.85
C ALA A 63 -26.13 -7.29 -9.66
N GLY A 64 -27.07 -8.06 -9.11
CA GLY A 64 -27.33 -9.42 -9.62
C GLY A 64 -26.07 -10.28 -9.49
N GLU A 65 -25.57 -10.80 -10.61
CA GLU A 65 -24.34 -11.59 -10.68
C GLU A 65 -23.08 -10.77 -11.02
N VAL A 66 -23.23 -9.46 -11.30
CA VAL A 66 -22.11 -8.60 -11.67
C VAL A 66 -21.40 -8.07 -10.43
N LEU A 67 -20.08 -8.23 -10.34
CA LEU A 67 -19.25 -7.59 -9.33
C LEU A 67 -19.16 -6.08 -9.62
N ALA A 68 -20.01 -5.32 -8.95
CA ALA A 68 -20.18 -3.88 -9.18
C ALA A 68 -19.14 -3.03 -8.47
N ALA A 69 -18.64 -3.46 -7.30
CA ALA A 69 -17.56 -2.79 -6.59
C ALA A 69 -16.83 -3.75 -5.65
N HIS A 70 -15.57 -3.42 -5.44
CA HIS A 70 -14.62 -4.17 -4.63
C HIS A 70 -13.81 -3.20 -3.77
N TYR A 71 -13.63 -3.54 -2.50
CA TYR A 71 -12.74 -2.84 -1.58
C TYR A 71 -12.09 -3.83 -0.62
N VAL A 72 -10.78 -3.77 -0.53
CA VAL A 72 -10.01 -4.65 0.37
C VAL A 72 -8.89 -3.93 1.09
N ALA A 73 -8.43 -4.56 2.17
CA ALA A 73 -7.23 -4.18 2.89
C ALA A 73 -6.47 -5.44 3.33
N MET A 74 -5.17 -5.41 3.19
CA MET A 74 -4.27 -6.52 3.50
C MET A 74 -3.85 -6.48 4.97
N PRO A 75 -3.92 -7.60 5.72
CA PRO A 75 -3.37 -7.69 7.05
C PRO A 75 -1.87 -7.39 7.10
N VAL A 76 -1.47 -6.57 8.06
CA VAL A 76 -0.08 -6.14 8.25
C VAL A 76 0.26 -6.03 9.73
N TYR A 77 1.52 -6.23 10.07
CA TYR A 77 2.03 -5.88 11.39
C TYR A 77 2.88 -4.62 11.34
N TYR A 78 2.72 -3.78 12.35
CA TYR A 78 3.58 -2.63 12.62
C TYR A 78 4.16 -2.74 14.02
N ASN A 79 5.39 -2.25 14.20
CA ASN A 79 5.89 -1.89 15.50
C ASN A 79 5.36 -0.51 15.83
N ILE A 80 4.58 -0.40 16.89
CA ILE A 80 4.07 0.88 17.42
C ILE A 80 4.63 1.03 18.83
N ASP A 81 5.56 1.96 19.01
CA ASP A 81 6.31 2.17 20.25
C ASP A 81 6.96 0.89 20.84
N GLY A 82 7.38 -0.02 19.95
CA GLY A 82 8.01 -1.30 20.30
C GLY A 82 7.06 -2.48 20.41
N GLU A 83 5.76 -2.27 20.32
CA GLU A 83 4.75 -3.33 20.34
C GLU A 83 4.33 -3.78 18.95
N LYS A 84 4.32 -5.09 18.71
CA LYS A 84 3.83 -5.69 17.45
C LYS A 84 2.31 -5.57 17.37
N THR A 85 1.82 -4.68 16.54
CA THR A 85 0.41 -4.32 16.43
C THR A 85 -0.15 -4.76 15.08
N LEU A 86 -1.32 -5.42 15.09
CA LEU A 86 -2.05 -5.87 13.91
C LEU A 86 -2.88 -4.72 13.32
N GLY A 87 -2.71 -4.48 12.04
CA GLY A 87 -3.48 -3.50 11.28
C GLY A 87 -3.74 -3.94 9.85
N LEU A 88 -4.23 -3.02 9.05
CA LEU A 88 -4.56 -3.23 7.65
C LEU A 88 -3.83 -2.23 6.75
N LEU A 89 -3.37 -2.67 5.59
CA LEU A 89 -2.96 -1.83 4.48
C LEU A 89 -4.09 -1.76 3.45
N SER A 90 -4.67 -0.56 3.27
CA SER A 90 -5.71 -0.32 2.26
C SER A 90 -5.13 -0.41 0.85
N LEU A 91 -5.73 -1.22 -0.01
CA LEU A 91 -5.33 -1.41 -1.40
C LEU A 91 -6.53 -1.78 -2.27
N ASN A 92 -6.32 -1.91 -3.56
CA ASN A 92 -7.25 -2.49 -4.55
C ASN A 92 -8.72 -2.04 -4.39
N THR A 93 -8.97 -0.75 -4.65
CA THR A 93 -10.33 -0.19 -4.65
C THR A 93 -10.84 -0.04 -6.07
N ALA A 94 -11.87 -0.77 -6.45
CA ALA A 94 -12.46 -0.71 -7.79
C ALA A 94 -13.98 -0.54 -7.76
N THR A 95 -14.51 0.24 -8.70
CA THR A 95 -15.95 0.33 -8.96
C THR A 95 -16.17 0.26 -10.45
N HIS A 96 -16.94 -0.73 -10.86
CA HIS A 96 -17.31 -0.93 -12.26
C HIS A 96 -17.86 0.37 -12.85
N PRO A 97 -17.46 0.76 -14.07
CA PRO A 97 -17.83 2.06 -14.67
C PRO A 97 -19.32 2.38 -14.60
N GLU A 98 -20.18 1.40 -14.87
CA GLU A 98 -21.65 1.56 -14.87
C GLU A 98 -22.27 1.70 -13.47
N HIS A 99 -21.50 1.40 -12.42
CA HIS A 99 -21.94 1.46 -11.03
C HIS A 99 -21.31 2.60 -10.23
N ARG A 100 -20.57 3.51 -10.87
CA ARG A 100 -19.98 4.69 -10.24
C ARG A 100 -21.03 5.69 -9.77
N GLY A 101 -20.65 6.58 -8.84
CA GLY A 101 -21.54 7.61 -8.30
C GLY A 101 -22.56 7.12 -7.26
N LYS A 102 -22.60 5.83 -6.94
CA LYS A 102 -23.56 5.21 -6.01
C LYS A 102 -22.98 5.01 -4.60
N LYS A 103 -21.86 5.65 -4.26
CA LYS A 103 -21.18 5.60 -2.95
C LYS A 103 -20.70 4.20 -2.52
N LEU A 104 -20.59 3.25 -3.45
CA LEU A 104 -20.22 1.86 -3.12
C LEU A 104 -18.87 1.79 -2.44
N PHE A 105 -17.87 2.56 -2.88
CA PHE A 105 -16.57 2.67 -2.23
C PHE A 105 -16.70 2.94 -0.72
N THR A 106 -17.44 3.99 -0.36
CA THR A 106 -17.61 4.39 1.06
C THR A 106 -18.32 3.30 1.86
N ILE A 107 -19.36 2.68 1.28
CA ILE A 107 -20.12 1.63 1.94
C ILE A 107 -19.24 0.40 2.20
N LEU A 108 -18.48 -0.06 1.20
CA LEU A 108 -17.60 -1.22 1.33
C LEU A 108 -16.47 -0.97 2.32
N ALA A 109 -15.86 0.22 2.24
CA ALA A 109 -14.77 0.62 3.15
C ALA A 109 -15.25 0.66 4.61
N GLU A 110 -16.40 1.29 4.91
CA GLU A 110 -16.94 1.32 6.28
C GLU A 110 -17.28 -0.08 6.80
N ARG A 111 -17.86 -0.95 5.98
CA ARG A 111 -18.09 -2.36 6.35
C ARG A 111 -16.79 -3.10 6.66
N THR A 112 -15.76 -2.83 5.86
CA THR A 112 -14.43 -3.42 6.07
C THR A 112 -13.82 -2.95 7.39
N TYR A 113 -13.90 -1.67 7.71
CA TYR A 113 -13.32 -1.12 8.94
C TYR A 113 -14.10 -1.54 10.19
N GLN A 114 -15.42 -1.62 10.11
CA GLN A 114 -16.24 -2.17 11.20
C GLN A 114 -15.85 -3.62 11.49
N TYR A 115 -15.83 -4.47 10.45
CA TYR A 115 -15.37 -5.84 10.57
C TYR A 115 -13.95 -5.93 11.15
N ALA A 116 -13.04 -5.08 10.67
CA ALA A 116 -11.66 -5.04 11.15
C ALA A 116 -11.56 -4.71 12.64
N ALA A 117 -12.27 -3.68 13.12
CA ALA A 117 -12.30 -3.30 14.53
C ALA A 117 -12.83 -4.45 15.41
N GLU A 118 -13.91 -5.09 14.98
CA GLU A 118 -14.53 -6.24 15.68
C GLU A 118 -13.60 -7.48 15.72
N ASN A 119 -12.64 -7.59 14.78
CA ASN A 119 -11.70 -8.71 14.66
C ASN A 119 -10.27 -8.37 15.10
N GLY A 120 -10.09 -7.31 15.89
CA GLY A 120 -8.83 -7.03 16.57
C GLY A 120 -7.81 -6.22 15.79
N TYR A 121 -8.13 -5.79 14.58
CA TYR A 121 -7.27 -4.84 13.83
C TYR A 121 -7.35 -3.46 14.46
N LYS A 122 -6.19 -2.83 14.66
CA LYS A 122 -6.10 -1.59 15.42
C LYS A 122 -6.07 -0.33 14.56
N PHE A 123 -5.68 -0.46 13.29
CA PHE A 123 -5.57 0.68 12.37
C PHE A 123 -5.72 0.26 10.91
N VAL A 124 -5.95 1.25 10.06
CA VAL A 124 -5.79 1.14 8.61
C VAL A 124 -4.81 2.20 8.14
N ILE A 125 -3.80 1.78 7.40
CA ILE A 125 -2.84 2.67 6.71
C ILE A 125 -3.01 2.49 5.21
N GLY A 126 -2.74 3.52 4.41
CA GLY A 126 -2.84 3.40 2.96
C GLY A 126 -2.12 4.52 2.24
N VAL A 127 -1.88 4.31 0.96
CA VAL A 127 -1.32 5.32 0.05
C VAL A 127 -2.41 5.72 -0.93
N ALA A 128 -2.94 6.92 -0.77
CA ALA A 128 -3.99 7.45 -1.61
C ALA A 128 -3.42 8.31 -2.75
N ASN A 129 -4.00 8.20 -3.93
CA ASN A 129 -3.72 9.10 -5.04
C ASN A 129 -4.63 10.36 -4.98
N ALA A 130 -4.42 11.33 -5.86
CA ALA A 130 -5.19 12.58 -5.89
C ALA A 130 -6.70 12.35 -5.97
N ASN A 131 -7.16 11.31 -6.68
CA ASN A 131 -8.58 11.04 -6.86
C ASN A 131 -9.24 10.43 -5.63
N SER A 132 -8.50 9.61 -4.86
CA SER A 132 -9.03 8.88 -3.71
C SER A 132 -8.84 9.61 -2.38
N THR A 133 -7.82 10.46 -2.24
CA THR A 133 -7.47 11.17 -1.00
C THR A 133 -8.68 11.89 -0.40
N HIS A 134 -9.43 12.66 -1.22
CA HIS A 134 -10.60 13.39 -0.75
C HIS A 134 -11.66 12.46 -0.13
N GLY A 135 -11.91 11.32 -0.77
CA GLY A 135 -12.88 10.33 -0.27
C GLY A 135 -12.47 9.75 1.08
N PHE A 136 -11.20 9.37 1.23
CA PHE A 136 -10.68 8.84 2.49
C PHE A 136 -10.75 9.86 3.64
N ILE A 137 -10.32 11.09 3.40
CA ILE A 137 -10.29 12.12 4.44
C ILE A 137 -11.70 12.58 4.81
N LYS A 138 -12.54 12.92 3.82
CA LYS A 138 -13.85 13.51 4.05
C LYS A 138 -14.91 12.52 4.53
N HIS A 139 -14.88 11.30 4.01
CA HIS A 139 -15.96 10.33 4.23
C HIS A 139 -15.57 9.15 5.11
N LEU A 140 -14.27 8.83 5.22
CA LEU A 140 -13.79 7.62 5.89
C LEU A 140 -12.89 7.91 7.10
N LYS A 141 -12.89 9.14 7.61
CA LYS A 141 -12.22 9.58 8.85
C LYS A 141 -10.70 9.29 8.88
N PHE A 142 -10.04 9.23 7.73
CA PHE A 142 -8.58 9.12 7.70
C PHE A 142 -7.92 10.44 8.04
N LYS A 143 -6.83 10.37 8.79
CA LYS A 143 -5.88 11.48 8.94
C LYS A 143 -4.94 11.50 7.74
N LEU A 144 -4.65 12.70 7.24
CA LEU A 144 -3.62 12.95 6.25
C LEU A 144 -2.27 13.01 6.97
N ILE A 145 -1.37 12.08 6.66
CA ILE A 145 0.01 12.13 7.17
C ILE A 145 0.85 13.05 6.30
N GLY A 146 0.76 12.90 5.00
CA GLY A 146 1.40 13.80 4.02
C GLY A 146 1.75 13.10 2.70
N PRO A 147 2.18 13.88 1.70
CA PRO A 147 2.66 13.32 0.44
C PRO A 147 3.98 12.58 0.69
N LEU A 148 4.14 11.41 0.06
CA LEU A 148 5.40 10.66 0.09
C LEU A 148 6.53 11.50 -0.53
N ILE A 149 7.72 11.36 0.02
CA ILE A 149 8.92 12.06 -0.46
C ILE A 149 9.52 11.25 -1.60
N PHE A 150 9.68 11.89 -2.74
CA PHE A 150 10.35 11.35 -3.92
C PHE A 150 11.72 12.01 -4.07
N LYS A 151 12.78 11.20 -4.10
CA LYS A 151 14.15 11.69 -4.32
C LYS A 151 14.89 10.83 -5.31
N VAL A 152 15.62 11.46 -6.21
CA VAL A 152 16.57 10.82 -7.12
C VAL A 152 17.98 11.20 -6.73
N GLY A 153 18.87 10.23 -6.71
CA GLY A 153 20.26 10.45 -6.36
C GLY A 153 21.22 9.49 -7.03
N VAL A 154 22.51 9.79 -6.89
CA VAL A 154 23.61 8.96 -7.36
C VAL A 154 24.59 8.70 -6.22
N GLY A 155 25.22 7.56 -6.27
CA GLY A 155 26.34 7.28 -5.39
C GLY A 155 26.02 6.47 -4.15
N SER A 156 27.02 6.35 -3.28
CA SER A 156 26.88 5.74 -1.97
C SER A 156 26.03 6.64 -1.08
N ASN A 157 25.06 6.05 -0.44
CA ASN A 157 24.17 6.77 0.44
C ASN A 157 24.36 6.34 1.85
N ILE A 158 24.25 7.32 2.71
CA ILE A 158 24.10 7.07 4.14
C ILE A 158 22.60 6.94 4.34
N TYR A 159 22.22 5.76 4.71
CA TYR A 159 20.91 5.46 5.21
C TYR A 159 21.08 5.30 6.71
N GLN A 160 20.67 6.28 7.47
CA GLN A 160 20.69 6.17 8.92
C GLN A 160 19.28 5.79 9.37
N LYS A 161 19.15 4.58 9.88
CA LYS A 161 17.91 4.14 10.52
C LYS A 161 17.78 4.89 11.84
N LYS A 162 16.81 5.81 11.90
CA LYS A 162 16.37 6.39 13.17
C LYS A 162 15.41 5.41 13.84
N LYS A 163 15.32 5.48 15.16
CA LYS A 163 14.26 4.77 15.89
C LYS A 163 12.95 5.51 15.66
N TYR A 164 12.00 4.87 15.01
CA TYR A 164 10.66 5.40 14.73
C TYR A 164 9.64 4.75 15.65
N SER A 165 8.65 5.52 16.09
CA SER A 165 7.51 4.99 16.85
C SER A 165 6.61 4.11 15.99
N PHE A 166 6.57 4.37 14.68
CA PHE A 166 5.79 3.59 13.73
C PHE A 166 6.69 3.08 12.61
N ASN A 167 6.80 1.78 12.46
CA ASN A 167 7.44 1.15 11.29
C ASN A 167 6.82 -0.21 11.01
N ARG A 168 6.78 -0.61 9.74
CA ARG A 168 6.33 -1.94 9.35
C ARG A 168 7.18 -3.00 10.07
N TYR A 169 6.52 -3.99 10.64
CA TYR A 169 7.20 -5.14 11.21
C TYR A 169 7.53 -6.14 10.09
N TRP A 170 8.79 -6.46 9.95
CA TRP A 170 9.28 -7.46 9.03
C TRP A 170 10.07 -8.51 9.80
N ASP A 171 9.62 -9.78 9.73
CA ASP A 171 10.43 -10.93 10.03
C ASP A 171 10.87 -11.62 8.72
N LYS A 172 11.62 -12.72 8.86
CA LYS A 172 12.15 -13.44 7.70
C LYS A 172 11.04 -13.94 6.79
N ASP A 173 9.96 -14.49 7.34
CA ASP A 173 8.89 -15.11 6.55
C ASP A 173 8.07 -14.07 5.79
N LEU A 174 7.78 -12.94 6.44
CA LEU A 174 7.11 -11.79 5.83
C LEU A 174 7.95 -11.18 4.72
N LEU A 175 9.26 -11.03 4.94
CA LEU A 175 10.16 -10.49 3.94
C LEU A 175 10.34 -11.45 2.77
N ASP A 176 10.50 -12.74 3.03
CA ASP A 176 10.62 -13.78 2.00
C ASP A 176 9.34 -13.86 1.14
N TRP A 177 8.16 -13.74 1.74
CA TRP A 177 6.90 -13.65 1.01
C TRP A 177 6.86 -12.39 0.13
N ARG A 178 7.18 -11.23 0.71
CA ARG A 178 7.12 -9.95 0.01
C ARG A 178 8.06 -9.91 -1.21
N LEU A 179 9.25 -10.48 -1.08
CA LEU A 179 10.23 -10.55 -2.16
C LEU A 179 9.89 -11.58 -3.25
N LYS A 180 8.90 -12.44 -3.04
CA LYS A 180 8.34 -13.37 -4.03
C LYS A 180 7.16 -12.78 -4.81
N ASN A 181 6.93 -11.48 -4.74
CA ASN A 181 5.91 -10.81 -5.55
C ASN A 181 6.10 -11.17 -7.04
N PRO A 182 5.09 -11.75 -7.71
CA PRO A 182 5.23 -12.26 -9.08
C PRO A 182 5.38 -11.14 -10.13
N SER A 183 5.03 -9.90 -9.80
CA SER A 183 5.07 -8.76 -10.73
C SER A 183 6.39 -8.00 -10.67
N TYR A 184 7.23 -8.17 -9.64
CA TYR A 184 8.44 -7.39 -9.45
C TYR A 184 9.69 -8.23 -9.30
N GLN A 185 10.79 -7.71 -9.82
CA GLN A 185 12.12 -8.27 -9.58
C GLN A 185 12.79 -7.52 -8.42
N TYR A 186 13.19 -8.27 -7.41
CA TYR A 186 13.94 -7.76 -6.28
C TYR A 186 15.34 -8.35 -6.24
N TYR A 187 16.29 -7.51 -5.83
CA TYR A 187 17.69 -7.90 -5.64
C TYR A 187 18.11 -7.53 -4.23
N LYS A 188 18.41 -8.55 -3.43
CA LYS A 188 18.85 -8.39 -2.05
C LYS A 188 20.38 -8.45 -1.98
N ASN A 189 21.00 -7.50 -1.26
CA ASN A 189 22.40 -7.51 -0.91
C ASN A 189 22.56 -7.13 0.57
N GLY A 190 22.80 -8.15 1.41
CA GLY A 190 22.73 -7.98 2.86
C GLY A 190 21.34 -7.52 3.28
N ASP A 191 21.28 -6.38 3.95
CA ASP A 191 20.03 -5.83 4.52
C ASP A 191 19.31 -4.86 3.59
N ILE A 192 19.78 -4.74 2.33
CA ILE A 192 19.20 -3.81 1.36
C ILE A 192 18.52 -4.58 0.24
N VAL A 193 17.34 -4.09 -0.14
CA VAL A 193 16.60 -4.56 -1.31
C VAL A 193 16.42 -3.42 -2.30
N VAL A 194 16.72 -3.71 -3.55
CA VAL A 194 16.48 -2.80 -4.67
C VAL A 194 15.68 -3.48 -5.76
N SER A 195 14.96 -2.69 -6.56
CA SER A 195 14.24 -3.16 -7.75
C SER A 195 14.65 -2.33 -8.97
N PRO A 196 14.94 -2.94 -10.13
CA PRO A 196 15.24 -2.20 -11.35
C PRO A 196 13.98 -1.50 -11.89
N ILE A 197 14.14 -0.32 -12.53
CA ILE A 197 13.05 0.37 -13.21
C ILE A 197 13.31 0.43 -14.72
N LYS A 198 14.24 1.29 -15.08
CA LYS A 198 14.68 1.56 -16.47
C LYS A 198 16.20 1.41 -16.54
N PRO A 199 16.78 1.32 -17.73
CA PRO A 199 18.24 1.35 -17.85
C PRO A 199 18.86 2.49 -17.04
N GLY A 200 19.81 2.17 -16.18
CA GLY A 200 20.48 3.13 -15.29
C GLY A 200 19.78 3.42 -13.95
N PHE A 201 18.49 3.07 -13.76
CA PHE A 201 17.72 3.39 -12.55
C PHE A 201 17.32 2.15 -11.74
N LYS A 202 17.34 2.29 -10.42
CA LYS A 202 16.81 1.32 -9.46
C LYS A 202 16.01 2.01 -8.34
N LYS A 203 14.95 1.38 -7.89
CA LYS A 203 14.21 1.78 -6.68
C LYS A 203 14.94 1.25 -5.46
N LEU A 204 15.07 2.07 -4.43
CA LEU A 204 15.41 1.61 -3.09
C LEU A 204 14.12 1.12 -2.44
N VAL A 205 14.03 -0.19 -2.20
CA VAL A 205 12.79 -0.83 -1.77
C VAL A 205 12.74 -0.99 -0.25
N TYR A 206 13.84 -1.47 0.33
CA TYR A 206 13.95 -1.74 1.77
C TYR A 206 15.39 -1.61 2.24
N ASN A 207 15.57 -1.15 3.47
CA ASN A 207 16.87 -1.14 4.12
C ASN A 207 16.75 -1.42 5.62
N ASP A 208 17.39 -2.48 6.08
CA ASP A 208 17.51 -2.82 7.50
C ASP A 208 18.92 -2.62 8.05
N SER A 209 19.83 -2.05 7.28
CA SER A 209 21.21 -1.83 7.71
C SER A 209 21.34 -0.69 8.72
N GLU A 210 22.15 -0.90 9.72
CA GLU A 210 22.63 0.15 10.61
C GLU A 210 23.90 0.76 10.02
N GLY A 211 23.82 2.00 9.50
CA GLY A 211 24.99 2.74 9.06
C GLY A 211 25.08 3.09 7.56
N LEU A 212 26.30 3.28 7.10
CA LEU A 212 26.63 3.70 5.74
C LEU A 212 26.50 2.55 4.75
N VAL A 213 25.60 2.71 3.79
CA VAL A 213 25.43 1.74 2.73
C VAL A 213 25.87 2.30 1.38
N SER A 214 26.72 1.57 0.67
CA SER A 214 27.09 1.88 -0.70
C SER A 214 26.13 1.22 -1.69
N LEU A 215 25.22 2.00 -2.25
CA LEU A 215 24.28 1.57 -3.30
C LEU A 215 24.90 1.48 -4.68
N ASN A 216 26.12 1.99 -4.87
CA ASN A 216 26.77 2.07 -6.19
C ASN A 216 27.04 0.71 -6.83
N LYS A 217 27.28 -0.30 -6.03
CA LYS A 217 27.64 -1.65 -6.50
C LYS A 217 26.44 -2.55 -6.79
N LEU A 218 25.22 -2.09 -6.48
CA LEU A 218 24.04 -2.89 -6.70
C LEU A 218 23.57 -2.79 -8.16
N HIS A 219 23.75 -3.87 -8.90
CA HIS A 219 23.28 -4.06 -10.28
C HIS A 219 23.76 -3.05 -11.34
N GLY A 220 24.94 -2.42 -11.17
CA GLY A 220 25.50 -1.55 -12.21
C GLY A 220 24.64 -0.35 -12.61
N ARG A 221 23.61 -0.02 -11.85
CA ARG A 221 22.69 1.10 -12.10
C ARG A 221 23.01 2.26 -11.17
N PRO A 222 23.53 3.39 -11.71
CA PRO A 222 24.03 4.49 -10.89
C PRO A 222 22.93 5.31 -10.20
N PHE A 223 21.73 5.39 -10.80
CA PHE A 223 20.66 6.25 -10.27
C PHE A 223 19.75 5.49 -9.32
N ASN A 224 19.51 6.09 -8.16
CA ASN A 224 18.64 5.56 -7.11
C ASN A 224 17.37 6.40 -7.03
N LEU A 225 16.20 5.77 -6.96
CA LEU A 225 14.94 6.40 -6.64
C LEU A 225 14.54 5.99 -5.22
N TYR A 226 14.30 6.96 -4.36
CA TYR A 226 13.71 6.78 -3.04
C TYR A 226 12.28 7.31 -3.03
N ILE A 227 11.36 6.52 -2.45
CA ILE A 227 9.96 6.88 -2.22
C ILE A 227 9.60 6.45 -0.80
N GLY A 228 9.15 7.39 0.04
CA GLY A 228 8.75 7.06 1.41
C GLY A 228 8.90 8.20 2.41
N PHE A 229 8.89 7.84 3.70
CA PHE A 229 9.19 8.70 4.83
C PHE A 229 10.30 8.11 5.70
N GLY A 230 11.01 8.96 6.41
CA GLY A 230 11.91 8.54 7.50
C GLY A 230 13.33 8.21 7.09
N ALA A 231 13.65 8.05 5.82
CA ALA A 231 15.04 7.84 5.40
C ALA A 231 15.86 9.14 5.53
N ASP A 232 16.95 9.09 6.27
CA ASP A 232 17.95 10.15 6.30
C ASP A 232 18.89 9.99 5.09
N LEU A 233 18.57 10.67 4.00
CA LEU A 233 19.36 10.66 2.78
C LEU A 233 20.35 11.81 2.81
N LYS A 234 21.64 11.51 2.66
CA LYS A 234 22.71 12.51 2.74
C LYS A 234 22.48 13.68 1.81
N LYS A 235 22.55 14.89 2.35
CA LYS A 235 22.48 16.14 1.57
C LYS A 235 23.60 16.14 0.52
N GLY A 236 23.24 16.42 -0.73
CA GLY A 236 24.19 16.55 -1.85
C GLY A 236 24.19 15.39 -2.85
N CYS A 237 23.70 14.20 -2.46
CA CYS A 237 23.60 13.06 -3.38
C CYS A 237 22.16 12.82 -3.88
N TYR A 238 21.17 13.48 -3.30
CA TYR A 238 19.76 13.36 -3.68
C TYR A 238 19.08 14.71 -3.86
N CYS A 239 18.35 14.84 -4.95
CA CYS A 239 17.48 15.97 -5.22
C CYS A 239 16.01 15.50 -5.24
N GLY A 240 15.09 16.38 -4.83
CA GLY A 240 13.66 16.16 -5.01
C GLY A 240 13.31 16.11 -6.49
N ILE A 241 12.33 15.28 -6.84
CA ILE A 241 11.77 15.29 -8.19
C ILE A 241 10.93 16.56 -8.34
N PRO A 242 11.13 17.37 -9.40
CA PRO A 242 10.31 18.54 -9.63
C PRO A 242 8.82 18.17 -9.74
N LYS A 243 7.94 18.96 -9.12
CA LYS A 243 6.49 18.71 -9.05
C LYS A 243 5.80 18.51 -10.41
N PHE A 244 6.34 19.09 -11.49
CA PHE A 244 5.80 18.92 -12.84
C PHE A 244 6.08 17.54 -13.47
N ILE A 245 6.98 16.75 -12.87
CA ILE A 245 7.26 15.35 -13.26
C ILE A 245 6.43 14.38 -12.40
N GLU A 246 5.94 14.83 -11.27
CA GLU A 246 5.09 14.09 -10.35
C GLU A 246 3.64 14.04 -10.89
N HIS A 247 3.27 12.94 -11.56
CA HIS A 247 1.93 12.82 -12.16
C HIS A 247 0.78 12.77 -11.14
N SER A 248 1.02 12.39 -9.91
CA SER A 248 0.06 12.47 -8.80
C SER A 248 0.81 12.27 -7.47
N PRO A 249 0.62 13.13 -6.47
CA PRO A 249 1.23 12.90 -5.17
C PRO A 249 0.58 11.67 -4.54
N PHE A 250 1.40 10.64 -4.30
CA PHE A 250 1.02 9.56 -3.40
C PHE A 250 1.02 10.11 -1.98
N THR A 251 -0.11 10.01 -1.32
CA THR A 251 -0.31 10.58 0.01
C THR A 251 -0.54 9.47 1.03
N LEU A 252 0.29 9.44 2.06
CA LEU A 252 0.11 8.51 3.17
C LEU A 252 -1.07 8.99 4.03
N ILE A 253 -1.98 8.06 4.31
CA ILE A 253 -3.17 8.26 5.11
C ILE A 253 -3.26 7.19 6.20
N PHE A 254 -3.84 7.54 7.34
CA PHE A 254 -3.95 6.65 8.49
C PHE A 254 -5.32 6.80 9.16
N ARG A 255 -5.93 5.68 9.57
CA ARG A 255 -7.16 5.64 10.37
C ARG A 255 -6.95 4.75 11.59
N ASP A 256 -7.13 5.31 12.77
CA ASP A 256 -7.22 4.57 14.03
C ASP A 256 -8.58 3.88 14.12
N LEU A 257 -8.58 2.61 14.52
CA LEU A 257 -9.79 1.81 14.76
C LEU A 257 -10.02 1.53 16.25
N THR A 258 -9.22 2.15 17.14
CA THR A 258 -9.23 1.89 18.60
C THR A 258 -9.85 3.03 19.42
N ASP A 259 -10.60 3.92 18.77
CA ASP A 259 -11.20 5.10 19.40
C ASP A 259 -10.17 6.02 20.12
N GLY A 260 -8.97 6.14 19.53
CA GLY A 260 -7.94 7.08 19.96
C GLY A 260 -6.96 6.53 21.00
N THR A 261 -6.87 5.22 21.18
CA THR A 261 -5.87 4.63 22.10
C THR A 261 -4.48 4.47 21.46
N LEU A 262 -4.37 4.56 20.13
CA LEU A 262 -3.08 4.54 19.46
C LEU A 262 -2.37 5.90 19.54
N PRO A 263 -1.03 5.91 19.63
CA PRO A 263 -0.25 7.13 19.51
C PRO A 263 -0.52 7.86 18.20
N GLU A 264 -0.34 9.17 18.17
CA GLU A 264 -0.52 9.95 16.95
C GLU A 264 0.56 9.65 15.91
N VAL A 265 0.13 9.30 14.69
CA VAL A 265 1.04 9.10 13.55
C VAL A 265 1.29 10.42 12.84
N THR A 266 2.56 10.73 12.63
CA THR A 266 3.03 11.91 11.89
C THR A 266 4.14 11.53 10.92
N LYS A 267 4.45 12.40 9.95
CA LYS A 267 5.59 12.20 9.04
C LYS A 267 6.95 12.10 9.74
N ASP A 268 7.06 12.59 10.99
CA ASP A 268 8.32 12.69 11.72
C ASP A 268 8.57 11.47 12.61
N ASN A 269 7.53 10.67 12.92
CA ASN A 269 7.62 9.49 13.76
C ASN A 269 7.32 8.16 13.05
N ILE A 270 7.12 8.18 11.72
CA ILE A 270 6.91 6.98 10.90
C ILE A 270 8.09 6.71 9.95
N LEU A 271 8.55 5.46 9.92
CA LEU A 271 9.33 4.94 8.80
C LEU A 271 8.36 4.23 7.85
N PHE A 272 8.33 4.70 6.61
CA PHE A 272 7.50 4.13 5.55
C PHE A 272 8.31 4.04 4.26
N GLU A 273 8.55 2.84 3.81
CA GLU A 273 9.42 2.53 2.67
C GLU A 273 8.61 1.93 1.50
N LEU A 274 9.24 1.84 0.35
CA LEU A 274 8.56 1.32 -0.84
C LEU A 274 8.07 -0.13 -0.68
N ILE A 275 8.75 -0.94 0.16
CA ILE A 275 8.33 -2.31 0.48
C ILE A 275 6.99 -2.36 1.24
N ASP A 276 6.64 -1.30 1.96
CA ASP A 276 5.48 -1.27 2.86
C ASP A 276 4.15 -1.16 2.13
N PHE A 277 4.17 -0.75 0.86
CA PHE A 277 2.97 -0.61 0.04
C PHE A 277 3.21 -1.14 -1.37
N ASP A 278 2.12 -1.33 -2.09
CA ASP A 278 2.16 -1.84 -3.43
C ASP A 278 1.99 -0.70 -4.42
N VAL A 279 3.12 -0.32 -5.03
CA VAL A 279 3.13 0.62 -6.15
C VAL A 279 4.08 0.09 -7.20
N ALA A 280 3.51 -0.06 -8.31
CA ALA A 280 4.17 -0.38 -9.56
C ALA A 280 5.16 0.70 -10.00
#